data_c2efc3c160ec307800fd734a8687d3b4
#
_entry.id   c2efc3c160ec307800fd734a8687d3b4
#
_cell.length_a   1.000
_cell.length_b   1.000
_cell.length_c   1.000
_cell.angle_alpha   90.00
_cell.angle_beta   90.00
_cell.angle_gamma   90.00
#
_symmetry.space_group_name_H-M   'P 1'
#
loop_
_entity.id
_entity.type
_entity.pdbx_description
1 polymer ?
#
loop_
_entity_poly.entity_id
_entity_poly.type
_entity_poly.pdbx_seq_one_letter_code
_entity_poly.pdbx_strand_id
1 'polypeptide(L)'
;MKKRILALLLAAVMLLSLSGCDSREKPETEETPKQDEVQTPDVKPEAPEEKQEIEEEIVIEKPELGEEIAKLKAKNDDVVGWLQIPDTEIDNAVVQTTNNEFYLRKDELKQYSWTGCYWIDFECTVGPTAEDLGRSTVIYGHNVNYDDGKDKERFSQLFHFADEQWAKEHPYIYFSTPEEDMAWEVFAVAYTTDDFNYIQVLKDRKVSSEQITEAQMINIVNEARERSEYDYNDVEVNGDDKIITLSTCSYKYGRRNDVRFIVMAKLVTEEDTPVETANITINEDKKEVQ
;
A
#
# COMPACT_ATOMS: atom_id res chain seq x y z
N MET A 1 -13.96 45.73 -26.92
CA MET A 1 -12.89 46.72 -26.72
C MET A 1 -11.74 45.92 -26.07
N LYS A 2 -10.75 45.48 -26.86
CA LYS A 2 -9.39 46.07 -27.04
C LYS A 2 -8.69 46.32 -25.68
N LYS A 3 -7.59 45.67 -25.31
CA LYS A 3 -6.18 45.63 -25.80
C LYS A 3 -5.46 44.51 -25.04
N ARG A 4 -4.74 43.50 -25.52
CA ARG A 4 -3.44 43.44 -26.23
C ARG A 4 -2.34 44.36 -25.64
N ILE A 5 -1.19 43.74 -25.30
CA ILE A 5 0.20 44.13 -25.49
C ILE A 5 1.03 43.19 -24.60
N LEU A 6 1.87 42.38 -25.07
CA LEU A 6 3.07 42.30 -25.90
C LEU A 6 4.31 42.01 -25.07
N ALA A 7 4.93 40.94 -25.45
CA ALA A 7 6.25 40.38 -25.25
C ALA A 7 7.42 41.39 -25.14
N LEU A 8 8.52 40.91 -24.52
CA LEU A 8 9.86 41.10 -25.10
C LEU A 8 10.87 40.10 -24.53
N LEU A 9 11.44 39.37 -25.44
CA LEU A 9 12.71 38.63 -25.39
C LEU A 9 13.89 39.53 -25.05
N LEU A 10 14.92 38.93 -24.43
CA LEU A 10 16.32 39.26 -24.78
C LEU A 10 17.22 38.08 -24.45
N ALA A 11 17.80 37.54 -25.51
CA ALA A 11 18.94 36.62 -25.57
C ALA A 11 20.20 37.41 -25.84
N ALA A 12 21.34 36.98 -25.31
CA ALA A 12 22.70 37.21 -25.81
C ALA A 12 23.65 36.31 -25.04
N VAL A 13 24.24 35.26 -25.55
CA VAL A 13 25.20 35.05 -26.62
C VAL A 13 26.68 35.40 -26.24
N MET A 14 27.46 34.29 -26.21
CA MET A 14 28.88 34.16 -26.68
C MET A 14 30.00 34.79 -25.84
N LEU A 15 31.22 34.24 -25.74
CA LEU A 15 32.15 33.51 -26.62
C LEU A 15 33.31 32.94 -25.79
N LEU A 16 33.70 31.71 -26.00
CA LEU A 16 34.96 31.22 -26.60
C LEU A 16 36.28 32.00 -26.33
N SER A 17 37.26 31.28 -25.78
CA SER A 17 38.61 31.33 -26.30
C SER A 17 39.42 30.07 -25.97
N LEU A 18 39.88 29.48 -27.01
CA LEU A 18 40.91 28.42 -27.17
C LEU A 18 42.31 29.04 -27.07
N SER A 19 43.28 28.24 -26.70
CA SER A 19 44.69 28.16 -27.19
C SER A 19 45.53 27.58 -26.07
N GLY A 20 46.35 26.55 -26.18
CA GLY A 20 47.03 25.93 -27.28
C GLY A 20 48.51 25.81 -27.00
N CYS A 21 49.06 24.61 -27.29
CA CYS A 21 50.45 24.27 -27.59
C CYS A 21 51.50 24.28 -26.45
N ASP A 22 52.02 23.13 -26.06
CA ASP A 22 53.05 22.29 -26.70
C ASP A 22 54.48 22.82 -26.51
N SER A 23 55.36 22.01 -25.89
CA SER A 23 56.68 21.73 -26.32
C SER A 23 57.43 20.78 -25.36
N ARG A 24 57.87 19.72 -25.95
CA ARG A 24 58.94 18.79 -25.57
C ARG A 24 60.21 19.48 -25.10
N GLU A 25 60.90 18.80 -24.13
CA GLU A 25 62.29 18.32 -24.37
C GLU A 25 62.76 17.49 -23.15
N LYS A 26 63.40 16.36 -23.44
CA LYS A 26 64.34 15.57 -22.67
C LYS A 26 65.75 15.92 -23.22
N PRO A 27 66.90 15.43 -22.71
CA PRO A 27 67.24 14.61 -21.51
C PRO A 27 68.49 15.16 -20.73
N GLU A 28 68.95 14.47 -19.71
CA GLU A 28 70.32 13.99 -19.43
C GLU A 28 70.56 13.69 -17.92
N THR A 29 70.83 12.51 -17.66
CA THR A 29 71.86 11.63 -17.07
C THR A 29 72.68 12.14 -15.89
N GLU A 30 72.93 11.12 -15.03
CA GLU A 30 74.03 10.92 -14.04
C GLU A 30 73.80 11.52 -12.65
N GLU A 31 73.98 10.85 -11.54
CA GLU A 31 74.85 9.74 -11.10
C GLU A 31 74.28 9.20 -9.76
N THR A 32 74.53 7.87 -9.54
CA THR A 32 74.33 7.19 -8.26
C THR A 32 75.49 7.51 -7.32
N PRO A 33 75.28 7.48 -5.98
CA PRO A 33 76.01 6.54 -5.15
C PRO A 33 75.20 5.84 -4.03
N LYS A 34 75.41 4.54 -4.01
CA LYS A 34 75.56 3.57 -2.90
C LYS A 34 74.77 3.71 -1.59
N GLN A 35 73.94 2.71 -1.41
CA GLN A 35 73.73 1.80 -0.27
C GLN A 35 73.98 2.34 1.16
N ASP A 36 72.87 2.30 1.89
CA ASP A 36 72.87 1.76 3.27
C ASP A 36 71.62 0.90 3.51
N GLU A 37 71.85 -0.37 3.88
CA GLU A 37 70.83 -1.35 4.24
C GLU A 37 70.16 -0.92 5.54
N VAL A 38 68.87 -0.65 5.48
CA VAL A 38 68.00 -0.63 6.67
C VAL A 38 67.01 -1.76 6.58
N GLN A 39 67.14 -2.73 7.46
CA GLN A 39 66.24 -3.86 7.66
C GLN A 39 64.82 -3.36 7.91
N THR A 40 63.90 -3.71 7.02
CA THR A 40 62.44 -3.56 7.26
C THR A 40 61.96 -4.76 8.05
N PRO A 41 61.13 -4.56 9.13
CA PRO A 41 60.45 -5.67 9.80
C PRO A 41 59.37 -6.23 8.85
N ASP A 42 59.33 -7.56 8.81
CA ASP A 42 58.25 -8.34 8.17
C ASP A 42 56.87 -7.89 8.65
N VAL A 43 56.14 -7.16 7.87
CA VAL A 43 54.71 -6.92 8.06
C VAL A 43 53.99 -8.06 7.35
N LYS A 44 53.48 -8.99 8.14
CA LYS A 44 52.53 -10.00 7.71
C LYS A 44 51.31 -9.30 7.10
N PRO A 45 50.80 -9.68 5.91
CA PRO A 45 49.59 -9.11 5.38
C PRO A 45 48.40 -9.43 6.30
N GLU A 46 47.79 -8.42 6.88
CA GLU A 46 46.48 -8.56 7.52
C GLU A 46 45.47 -8.94 6.41
N ALA A 47 44.71 -10.00 6.69
CA ALA A 47 43.60 -10.41 5.86
C ALA A 47 42.58 -9.27 5.82
N PRO A 48 41.86 -9.08 4.69
CA PRO A 48 40.79 -8.09 4.63
C PRO A 48 39.76 -8.38 5.72
N GLU A 49 39.49 -7.42 6.59
CA GLU A 49 38.34 -7.46 7.47
C GLU A 49 37.07 -7.53 6.57
N GLU A 50 36.41 -8.68 6.60
CA GLU A 50 35.04 -8.78 6.10
C GLU A 50 34.20 -7.78 6.90
N LYS A 51 33.82 -6.69 6.26
CA LYS A 51 32.73 -5.85 6.74
C LYS A 51 31.49 -6.73 6.71
N GLN A 52 31.06 -7.21 7.86
CA GLN A 52 29.71 -7.70 8.04
C GLN A 52 28.78 -6.48 7.78
N GLU A 53 28.10 -6.48 6.65
CA GLU A 53 26.90 -5.65 6.48
C GLU A 53 25.91 -6.15 7.52
N ILE A 54 25.66 -5.32 8.51
CA ILE A 54 24.54 -5.53 9.44
C ILE A 54 23.32 -5.18 8.61
N GLU A 55 22.61 -6.18 8.11
CA GLU A 55 21.26 -5.99 7.58
C GLU A 55 20.41 -5.45 8.76
N GLU A 56 19.98 -4.20 8.67
CA GLU A 56 19.04 -3.64 9.63
C GLU A 56 17.72 -4.39 9.46
N GLU A 57 17.25 -5.02 10.51
CA GLU A 57 15.98 -5.74 10.54
C GLU A 57 14.83 -4.73 10.36
N ILE A 58 14.06 -4.85 9.27
CA ILE A 58 12.89 -4.01 9.04
C ILE A 58 11.80 -4.42 10.02
N VAL A 59 11.33 -3.48 10.83
CA VAL A 59 10.25 -3.69 11.80
C VAL A 59 9.02 -2.92 11.36
N ILE A 60 7.90 -3.61 11.22
CA ILE A 60 6.61 -2.96 10.96
C ILE A 60 6.10 -2.36 12.27
N GLU A 61 6.10 -1.03 12.35
CA GLU A 61 5.50 -0.32 13.49
C GLU A 61 3.98 -0.31 13.33
N LYS A 62 3.28 -1.07 14.18
CA LYS A 62 1.82 -1.09 14.21
C LYS A 62 1.30 0.06 15.08
N PRO A 63 0.18 0.72 14.72
CA PRO A 63 -0.43 1.72 15.58
C PRO A 63 -1.02 1.06 16.84
N GLU A 64 -1.02 1.79 17.96
CA GLU A 64 -1.66 1.34 19.21
C GLU A 64 -3.06 1.93 19.33
N LEU A 65 -4.09 1.21 18.85
CA LEU A 65 -5.45 1.73 18.67
C LEU A 65 -6.49 1.14 19.65
N GLY A 66 -6.13 0.15 20.45
CA GLY A 66 -7.06 -0.52 21.37
C GLY A 66 -7.82 0.43 22.31
N GLU A 67 -7.14 1.47 22.85
CA GLU A 67 -7.81 2.48 23.70
C GLU A 67 -8.82 3.34 22.94
N GLU A 68 -8.51 3.74 21.71
CA GLU A 68 -9.41 4.56 20.88
C GLU A 68 -10.65 3.75 20.46
N ILE A 69 -10.45 2.48 20.09
CA ILE A 69 -11.55 1.54 19.82
C ILE A 69 -12.43 1.39 21.07
N ALA A 70 -11.85 1.14 22.23
CA ALA A 70 -12.59 0.98 23.48
C ALA A 70 -13.39 2.23 23.85
N LYS A 71 -12.84 3.43 23.68
CA LYS A 71 -13.52 4.72 23.94
C LYS A 71 -14.75 4.91 23.05
N LEU A 72 -14.67 4.53 21.78
CA LEU A 72 -15.80 4.63 20.86
C LEU A 72 -16.80 3.48 21.07
N LYS A 73 -16.31 2.27 21.31
CA LYS A 73 -17.16 1.11 21.61
C LYS A 73 -18.03 1.33 22.85
N ALA A 74 -17.54 2.04 23.84
CA ALA A 74 -18.34 2.44 25.02
C ALA A 74 -19.51 3.37 24.67
N LYS A 75 -19.50 4.03 23.50
CA LYS A 75 -20.58 4.91 23.01
C LYS A 75 -21.44 4.23 21.95
N ASN A 76 -20.88 3.28 21.24
CA ASN A 76 -21.55 2.52 20.19
C ASN A 76 -20.98 1.10 20.11
N ASP A 77 -21.76 0.12 20.54
CA ASP A 77 -21.39 -1.30 20.56
C ASP A 77 -21.09 -1.87 19.17
N ASP A 78 -21.56 -1.21 18.09
CA ASP A 78 -21.31 -1.61 16.71
C ASP A 78 -19.86 -1.33 16.26
N VAL A 79 -19.04 -0.59 17.04
CA VAL A 79 -17.62 -0.38 16.77
C VAL A 79 -16.88 -1.70 16.99
N VAL A 80 -16.23 -2.18 15.93
CA VAL A 80 -15.54 -3.48 15.92
C VAL A 80 -14.04 -3.39 15.62
N GLY A 81 -13.57 -2.23 15.19
CA GLY A 81 -12.16 -2.04 14.88
C GLY A 81 -11.83 -0.61 14.46
N TRP A 82 -10.61 -0.45 13.97
CA TRP A 82 -10.07 0.81 13.46
C TRP A 82 -9.26 0.56 12.20
N LEU A 83 -9.45 1.35 11.18
CA LEU A 83 -8.72 1.30 9.92
C LEU A 83 -7.83 2.53 9.80
N GLN A 84 -6.54 2.31 9.51
CA GLN A 84 -5.57 3.36 9.24
C GLN A 84 -4.76 3.02 7.99
N ILE A 85 -4.57 4.02 7.13
CA ILE A 85 -3.65 3.96 5.99
C ILE A 85 -2.71 5.15 6.10
N PRO A 86 -1.39 4.94 6.21
CA PRO A 86 -0.40 6.02 6.30
C PRO A 86 -0.54 7.03 5.16
N ASP A 87 -0.21 8.28 5.42
CA ASP A 87 -0.25 9.41 4.47
C ASP A 87 -1.63 9.67 3.84
N THR A 88 -2.69 9.21 4.50
CA THR A 88 -4.09 9.49 4.13
C THR A 88 -4.90 9.97 5.34
N GLU A 89 -6.13 10.46 5.10
CA GLU A 89 -7.11 10.74 6.17
C GLU A 89 -7.91 9.49 6.56
N ILE A 90 -7.55 8.30 6.05
CA ILE A 90 -8.15 7.04 6.47
C ILE A 90 -7.54 6.64 7.80
N ASP A 91 -8.11 7.15 8.87
CA ASP A 91 -7.70 6.93 10.27
C ASP A 91 -8.96 7.02 11.15
N ASN A 92 -9.81 5.99 11.10
CA ASN A 92 -11.12 6.03 11.74
C ASN A 92 -11.61 4.66 12.19
N ALA A 93 -12.56 4.71 13.14
CA ALA A 93 -13.28 3.51 13.58
C ALA A 93 -14.04 2.84 12.43
N VAL A 94 -14.12 1.51 12.55
CA VAL A 94 -14.90 0.64 11.68
C VAL A 94 -16.04 0.03 12.47
N VAL A 95 -17.24 0.01 11.90
CA VAL A 95 -18.44 -0.51 12.53
C VAL A 95 -18.96 -1.75 11.81
N GLN A 96 -19.78 -2.55 12.48
CA GLN A 96 -20.53 -3.63 11.85
C GLN A 96 -21.95 -3.72 12.46
N THR A 97 -22.95 -3.98 11.62
CA THR A 97 -24.32 -4.29 12.06
C THR A 97 -24.84 -5.52 11.30
N THR A 98 -26.13 -5.77 11.46
CA THR A 98 -26.82 -6.89 10.81
C THR A 98 -27.18 -6.65 9.33
N ASN A 99 -26.77 -5.53 8.74
CA ASN A 99 -26.97 -5.21 7.32
C ASN A 99 -26.00 -4.14 6.85
N ASN A 100 -25.81 -4.02 5.54
CA ASN A 100 -24.90 -3.05 4.91
C ASN A 100 -25.54 -1.67 4.66
N GLU A 101 -26.78 -1.43 5.05
CA GLU A 101 -27.51 -0.20 4.72
C GLU A 101 -27.52 0.81 5.86
N PHE A 102 -27.43 0.33 7.11
CA PHE A 102 -27.62 1.15 8.31
C PHE A 102 -26.63 2.32 8.39
N TYR A 103 -25.36 2.10 8.04
CA TYR A 103 -24.30 3.10 8.14
C TYR A 103 -24.04 3.89 6.84
N LEU A 104 -24.81 3.67 5.77
CA LEU A 104 -24.62 4.41 4.51
C LEU A 104 -24.66 5.95 4.68
N ARG A 105 -25.42 6.46 5.65
CA ARG A 105 -25.56 7.89 5.94
C ARG A 105 -25.49 8.19 7.43
N LYS A 106 -24.62 7.46 8.13
CA LYS A 106 -24.36 7.69 9.56
C LYS A 106 -22.86 7.62 9.83
N ASP A 107 -22.43 8.42 10.80
CA ASP A 107 -21.10 8.29 11.38
C ASP A 107 -21.03 7.11 12.37
N GLU A 108 -19.85 6.91 12.93
CA GLU A 108 -19.56 5.86 13.94
C GLU A 108 -20.30 6.06 15.27
N LEU A 109 -20.95 7.20 15.48
CA LEU A 109 -21.81 7.49 16.63
C LEU A 109 -23.32 7.43 16.29
N LYS A 110 -23.68 6.86 15.13
CA LYS A 110 -25.05 6.72 14.62
C LYS A 110 -25.75 8.04 14.27
N GLN A 111 -24.99 9.15 14.20
CA GLN A 111 -25.51 10.44 13.79
C GLN A 111 -25.52 10.54 12.25
N TYR A 112 -26.36 11.41 11.72
CA TYR A 112 -26.39 11.62 10.27
C TYR A 112 -25.05 12.15 9.76
N SER A 113 -24.50 11.49 8.78
CA SER A 113 -23.28 11.89 8.05
C SER A 113 -23.51 11.71 6.55
N TRP A 114 -23.24 12.74 5.76
CA TRP A 114 -23.30 12.66 4.30
C TRP A 114 -22.28 11.67 3.74
N THR A 115 -21.09 11.61 4.33
CA THR A 115 -19.98 10.75 3.91
C THR A 115 -19.99 9.37 4.58
N GLY A 116 -20.97 9.10 5.45
CA GLY A 116 -21.04 7.84 6.19
C GLY A 116 -19.83 7.62 7.11
N CYS A 117 -19.54 6.36 7.38
CA CYS A 117 -18.33 5.89 8.04
C CYS A 117 -17.78 4.66 7.30
N TYR A 118 -16.81 3.93 7.87
CA TYR A 118 -16.37 2.63 7.39
C TYR A 118 -17.16 1.53 8.06
N TRP A 119 -17.61 0.54 7.29
CA TRP A 119 -18.35 -0.60 7.86
C TRP A 119 -17.91 -1.93 7.25
N ILE A 120 -17.86 -2.96 8.09
CA ILE A 120 -17.61 -4.33 7.65
C ILE A 120 -18.91 -4.93 7.12
N ASP A 121 -18.78 -5.72 6.05
CA ASP A 121 -19.88 -6.50 5.51
C ASP A 121 -20.54 -7.34 6.64
N PHE A 122 -21.87 -7.30 6.72
CA PHE A 122 -22.61 -7.98 7.80
C PHE A 122 -22.44 -9.50 7.76
N GLU A 123 -21.98 -10.07 6.68
CA GLU A 123 -21.72 -11.51 6.50
C GLU A 123 -20.31 -11.91 6.96
N CYS A 124 -19.42 -10.94 7.22
CA CYS A 124 -18.09 -11.21 7.74
C CYS A 124 -18.10 -11.50 9.23
N THR A 125 -17.29 -12.46 9.65
CA THR A 125 -17.03 -12.74 11.06
C THR A 125 -15.94 -11.83 11.59
N VAL A 126 -16.22 -11.15 12.69
CA VAL A 126 -15.29 -10.23 13.37
C VAL A 126 -15.30 -10.52 14.86
N GLY A 127 -14.13 -10.47 15.47
CA GLY A 127 -13.95 -10.63 16.90
C GLY A 127 -12.82 -9.76 17.45
N PRO A 128 -12.44 -9.95 18.71
CA PRO A 128 -11.48 -9.07 19.38
C PRO A 128 -10.03 -9.21 18.90
N THR A 129 -9.67 -10.33 18.27
CA THR A 129 -8.30 -10.62 17.82
C THR A 129 -8.26 -11.05 16.35
N ALA A 130 -7.07 -11.16 15.77
CA ALA A 130 -6.86 -11.72 14.43
C ALA A 130 -7.43 -13.13 14.29
N GLU A 131 -7.29 -13.97 15.31
CA GLU A 131 -7.80 -15.34 15.30
C GLU A 131 -9.32 -15.38 15.09
N ASP A 132 -10.03 -14.44 15.68
CA ASP A 132 -11.50 -14.35 15.62
C ASP A 132 -12.04 -13.77 14.31
N LEU A 133 -11.17 -13.23 13.45
CA LEU A 133 -11.57 -12.79 12.12
C LEU A 133 -11.83 -13.97 11.19
N GLY A 134 -12.83 -13.84 10.33
CA GLY A 134 -13.01 -14.74 9.20
C GLY A 134 -11.82 -14.66 8.24
N ARG A 135 -11.68 -15.66 7.34
CA ARG A 135 -10.61 -15.65 6.32
C ARG A 135 -10.68 -14.46 5.37
N SER A 136 -11.86 -13.91 5.13
CA SER A 136 -12.05 -12.74 4.29
C SER A 136 -12.89 -11.70 5.02
N THR A 137 -12.33 -10.53 5.27
CA THR A 137 -13.01 -9.39 5.87
C THR A 137 -13.16 -8.28 4.82
N VAL A 138 -14.37 -7.82 4.58
CA VAL A 138 -14.64 -6.75 3.62
C VAL A 138 -15.07 -5.50 4.34
N ILE A 139 -14.35 -4.40 4.13
CA ILE A 139 -14.67 -3.08 4.66
C ILE A 139 -15.13 -2.19 3.51
N TYR A 140 -16.26 -1.55 3.69
CA TYR A 140 -16.83 -0.59 2.76
C TYR A 140 -16.64 0.83 3.26
N GLY A 141 -16.49 1.74 2.31
CA GLY A 141 -16.52 3.18 2.53
C GLY A 141 -16.95 3.90 1.26
N HIS A 142 -17.48 5.12 1.41
CA HIS A 142 -17.94 5.89 0.25
C HIS A 142 -16.78 6.49 -0.54
N ASN A 143 -16.92 6.46 -1.89
CA ASN A 143 -16.30 7.44 -2.76
C ASN A 143 -17.23 8.67 -2.79
N VAL A 144 -16.80 9.77 -2.18
CA VAL A 144 -17.63 10.98 -2.03
C VAL A 144 -17.60 11.90 -3.25
N ASN A 145 -16.80 11.53 -4.26
CA ASN A 145 -16.57 12.38 -5.42
C ASN A 145 -17.09 11.75 -6.65
N TYR A 146 -17.84 11.29 -7.15
CA TYR A 146 -18.31 10.84 -8.48
C TYR A 146 -17.27 10.96 -9.63
N ASP A 147 -15.98 11.10 -9.34
CA ASP A 147 -14.87 11.30 -10.28
C ASP A 147 -13.56 10.57 -9.92
N ASP A 148 -13.56 9.70 -8.90
CA ASP A 148 -12.38 8.98 -8.40
C ASP A 148 -11.21 9.90 -7.98
N GLY A 149 -11.57 11.12 -7.53
CA GLY A 149 -10.57 12.07 -7.02
C GLY A 149 -10.05 11.69 -5.64
N LYS A 150 -8.73 11.50 -5.53
CA LYS A 150 -8.04 11.06 -4.31
C LYS A 150 -7.90 12.11 -3.19
N ASP A 151 -8.24 13.36 -3.46
CA ASP A 151 -8.11 14.48 -2.50
C ASP A 151 -9.35 14.68 -1.65
N LYS A 152 -10.17 13.68 -1.46
CA LYS A 152 -11.43 13.78 -0.73
C LYS A 152 -11.49 12.75 0.40
N GLU A 153 -12.52 12.92 1.23
CA GLU A 153 -12.73 12.10 2.42
C GLU A 153 -13.04 10.64 2.11
N ARG A 154 -12.93 9.82 3.13
CA ARG A 154 -13.31 8.41 3.13
C ARG A 154 -12.52 7.60 2.10
N PHE A 155 -13.16 6.64 1.45
CA PHE A 155 -12.50 5.77 0.48
C PHE A 155 -12.27 6.39 -0.90
N SER A 156 -12.55 7.70 -1.08
CA SER A 156 -11.95 8.45 -2.20
C SER A 156 -10.42 8.42 -2.12
N GLN A 157 -9.84 8.35 -0.92
CA GLN A 157 -8.39 8.29 -0.73
C GLN A 157 -7.78 6.94 -1.09
N LEU A 158 -8.55 5.86 -1.23
CA LEU A 158 -8.04 4.60 -1.77
C LEU A 158 -7.46 4.74 -3.18
N PHE A 159 -7.94 5.72 -3.96
CA PHE A 159 -7.42 5.96 -5.31
C PHE A 159 -5.96 6.42 -5.35
N HIS A 160 -5.32 6.69 -4.22
CA HIS A 160 -3.88 6.82 -4.14
C HIS A 160 -3.17 5.54 -4.61
N PHE A 161 -3.71 4.37 -4.29
CA PHE A 161 -3.17 3.08 -4.74
C PHE A 161 -3.23 2.87 -6.26
N ALA A 162 -3.96 3.69 -7.01
CA ALA A 162 -3.93 3.67 -8.47
C ALA A 162 -2.67 4.32 -9.06
N ASP A 163 -1.85 4.98 -8.25
CA ASP A 163 -0.55 5.52 -8.61
C ASP A 163 0.54 4.50 -8.24
N GLU A 164 1.34 4.07 -9.22
CA GLU A 164 2.36 3.03 -9.06
C GLU A 164 3.39 3.38 -7.98
N GLN A 165 3.89 4.63 -7.98
CA GLN A 165 4.91 5.05 -7.03
C GLN A 165 4.34 5.06 -5.62
N TRP A 166 3.12 5.57 -5.46
CA TRP A 166 2.45 5.59 -4.17
C TRP A 166 2.17 4.16 -3.65
N ALA A 167 1.66 3.26 -4.51
CA ALA A 167 1.42 1.87 -4.16
C ALA A 167 2.71 1.14 -3.73
N LYS A 168 3.83 1.47 -4.36
CA LYS A 168 5.17 0.98 -3.99
C LYS A 168 5.60 1.41 -2.58
N GLU A 169 5.38 2.68 -2.26
CA GLU A 169 5.80 3.30 -0.99
C GLU A 169 4.89 2.94 0.18
N HIS A 170 3.69 2.36 -0.09
CA HIS A 170 2.68 2.02 0.91
C HIS A 170 2.30 0.54 0.87
N PRO A 171 3.24 -0.36 1.21
CA PRO A 171 2.99 -1.80 1.16
C PRO A 171 1.96 -2.27 2.19
N TYR A 172 1.71 -1.47 3.25
CA TYR A 172 0.86 -1.88 4.38
C TYR A 172 -0.34 -0.98 4.58
N ILE A 173 -1.43 -1.61 5.01
CA ILE A 173 -2.56 -0.97 5.67
C ILE A 173 -2.68 -1.54 7.08
N TYR A 174 -3.31 -0.82 8.00
CA TYR A 174 -3.50 -1.25 9.37
C TYR A 174 -4.99 -1.37 9.67
N PHE A 175 -5.39 -2.53 10.13
CA PHE A 175 -6.72 -2.73 10.68
C PHE A 175 -6.59 -3.40 12.03
N SER A 176 -7.00 -2.69 13.07
CA SER A 176 -6.93 -3.12 14.46
C SER A 176 -8.31 -3.52 14.96
N THR A 177 -8.35 -4.55 15.79
CA THR A 177 -9.50 -4.97 16.57
C THR A 177 -9.34 -4.51 18.02
N PRO A 178 -10.34 -4.68 18.91
CA PRO A 178 -10.23 -4.19 20.28
C PRO A 178 -9.04 -4.70 21.09
N GLU A 179 -8.52 -5.88 20.78
CA GLU A 179 -7.46 -6.53 21.55
C GLU A 179 -6.16 -6.78 20.75
N GLU A 180 -6.15 -6.43 19.45
CA GLU A 180 -4.98 -6.69 18.60
C GLU A 180 -4.81 -5.64 17.50
N ASP A 181 -3.59 -5.12 17.39
CA ASP A 181 -3.16 -4.24 16.30
C ASP A 181 -2.48 -5.06 15.20
N MET A 182 -2.98 -4.94 13.97
CA MET A 182 -2.57 -5.77 12.83
C MET A 182 -2.09 -4.94 11.66
N ALA A 183 -1.01 -5.43 11.02
CA ALA A 183 -0.55 -4.97 9.71
C ALA A 183 -1.05 -5.93 8.62
N TRP A 184 -1.39 -5.38 7.46
CA TRP A 184 -1.90 -6.12 6.31
C TRP A 184 -1.12 -5.70 5.08
N GLU A 185 -0.45 -6.65 4.44
CA GLU A 185 0.37 -6.41 3.26
C GLU A 185 -0.48 -6.45 1.99
N VAL A 186 -0.42 -5.37 1.19
CA VAL A 186 -1.20 -5.25 -0.04
C VAL A 186 -0.70 -6.23 -1.09
N PHE A 187 -1.61 -6.97 -1.72
CA PHE A 187 -1.29 -7.93 -2.77
C PHE A 187 -2.11 -7.75 -4.06
N ALA A 188 -3.15 -6.89 -4.05
CA ALA A 188 -3.91 -6.57 -5.24
C ALA A 188 -4.62 -5.21 -5.10
N VAL A 189 -4.62 -4.45 -6.20
CA VAL A 189 -5.33 -3.17 -6.34
C VAL A 189 -6.06 -3.20 -7.68
N ALA A 190 -7.39 -3.13 -7.68
CA ALA A 190 -8.13 -3.37 -8.91
C ALA A 190 -9.38 -2.50 -9.09
N TYR A 191 -9.64 -2.15 -10.34
CA TYR A 191 -10.99 -1.80 -10.76
C TYR A 191 -11.72 -3.08 -11.16
N THR A 192 -12.93 -3.26 -10.65
CA THR A 192 -13.73 -4.46 -10.88
C THR A 192 -15.21 -4.13 -10.94
N THR A 193 -16.03 -5.14 -11.22
CA THR A 193 -17.49 -5.08 -11.12
C THR A 193 -17.96 -5.96 -9.97
N ASP A 194 -19.23 -5.85 -9.59
CA ASP A 194 -19.88 -6.71 -8.61
C ASP A 194 -20.06 -8.18 -9.06
N ASP A 195 -19.62 -8.51 -10.28
CA ASP A 195 -19.45 -9.90 -10.75
C ASP A 195 -18.31 -10.63 -10.04
N PHE A 196 -17.29 -9.93 -9.58
CA PHE A 196 -16.23 -10.50 -8.77
C PHE A 196 -16.72 -10.63 -7.32
N ASN A 197 -16.97 -11.86 -6.91
CA ASN A 197 -17.46 -12.15 -5.57
C ASN A 197 -16.31 -12.32 -4.57
N TYR A 198 -15.73 -11.23 -4.11
CA TYR A 198 -14.67 -11.21 -3.08
C TYR A 198 -15.19 -11.39 -1.65
N ILE A 199 -16.50 -11.30 -1.43
CA ILE A 199 -17.11 -11.57 -0.12
C ILE A 199 -17.20 -13.07 0.11
N GLN A 200 -17.27 -13.86 -0.97
CA GLN A 200 -17.43 -15.32 -1.00
C GLN A 200 -18.59 -15.85 -0.16
N VAL A 201 -19.62 -15.11 -0.11
CA VAL A 201 -20.88 -15.68 0.33
C VAL A 201 -21.47 -16.46 -0.82
N LEU A 202 -21.80 -17.71 -0.61
CA LEU A 202 -22.53 -18.48 -1.61
C LEU A 202 -23.76 -17.69 -2.05
N LYS A 203 -24.17 -17.84 -3.30
CA LYS A 203 -25.30 -17.09 -3.91
C LYS A 203 -26.59 -17.11 -3.09
N ASP A 204 -26.73 -18.02 -2.13
CA ASP A 204 -27.87 -18.11 -1.20
C ASP A 204 -27.65 -17.35 0.12
N ARG A 205 -26.52 -16.65 0.26
CA ARG A 205 -26.16 -15.79 1.42
C ARG A 205 -26.25 -16.48 2.79
N LYS A 206 -25.95 -17.77 2.85
CA LYS A 206 -26.08 -18.57 4.09
C LYS A 206 -24.76 -18.96 4.72
N VAL A 207 -23.64 -18.60 4.10
CA VAL A 207 -22.30 -18.99 4.54
C VAL A 207 -21.53 -17.75 4.94
N SER A 208 -21.06 -17.69 6.18
CA SER A 208 -20.20 -16.61 6.66
C SER A 208 -18.77 -16.73 6.12
N SER A 209 -18.00 -15.67 6.18
CA SER A 209 -16.61 -15.65 5.72
C SER A 209 -15.71 -16.66 6.45
N GLU A 210 -16.00 -17.03 7.68
CA GLU A 210 -15.30 -18.07 8.44
C GLU A 210 -15.44 -19.48 7.85
N GLN A 211 -16.45 -19.69 7.00
CA GLN A 211 -16.70 -20.96 6.34
C GLN A 211 -16.11 -21.05 4.94
N ILE A 212 -15.38 -20.03 4.50
CA ILE A 212 -14.65 -20.06 3.23
C ILE A 212 -13.60 -21.15 3.30
N THR A 213 -13.61 -22.07 2.32
CA THR A 213 -12.59 -23.10 2.17
C THR A 213 -11.31 -22.52 1.59
N GLU A 214 -10.17 -23.19 1.79
CA GLU A 214 -8.89 -22.81 1.18
C GLU A 214 -8.97 -22.69 -0.35
N ALA A 215 -9.64 -23.63 -1.01
CA ALA A 215 -9.82 -23.61 -2.47
C ALA A 215 -10.64 -22.37 -2.92
N GLN A 216 -11.63 -21.95 -2.14
CA GLN A 216 -12.41 -20.75 -2.42
C GLN A 216 -11.56 -19.49 -2.18
N MET A 217 -10.74 -19.47 -1.13
CA MET A 217 -9.81 -18.39 -0.87
C MET A 217 -8.81 -18.23 -2.03
N ILE A 218 -8.18 -19.31 -2.47
CA ILE A 218 -7.26 -19.27 -3.61
C ILE A 218 -7.96 -18.76 -4.87
N ASN A 219 -9.23 -19.10 -5.10
CA ASN A 219 -9.98 -18.53 -6.23
C ASN A 219 -10.18 -17.01 -6.11
N ILE A 220 -10.49 -16.49 -4.90
CA ILE A 220 -10.58 -15.05 -4.67
C ILE A 220 -9.26 -14.37 -4.97
N VAL A 221 -8.17 -14.88 -4.43
CA VAL A 221 -6.81 -14.33 -4.61
C VAL A 221 -6.43 -14.32 -6.09
N ASN A 222 -6.63 -15.41 -6.80
CA ASN A 222 -6.32 -15.50 -8.23
C ASN A 222 -7.17 -14.51 -9.05
N GLU A 223 -8.48 -14.43 -8.80
CA GLU A 223 -9.35 -13.48 -9.48
C GLU A 223 -8.99 -12.01 -9.16
N ALA A 224 -8.53 -11.74 -7.94
CA ALA A 224 -8.05 -10.41 -7.56
C ALA A 224 -6.78 -10.05 -8.34
N ARG A 225 -5.81 -10.96 -8.41
CA ARG A 225 -4.55 -10.77 -9.14
C ARG A 225 -4.76 -10.61 -10.64
N GLU A 226 -5.67 -11.39 -11.23
CA GLU A 226 -6.04 -11.23 -12.66
C GLU A 226 -6.59 -9.84 -13.00
N ARG A 227 -7.14 -9.12 -12.02
CA ARG A 227 -7.74 -7.78 -12.18
C ARG A 227 -6.83 -6.66 -11.67
N SER A 228 -5.80 -7.01 -10.92
CA SER A 228 -4.94 -6.03 -10.26
C SER A 228 -4.24 -5.14 -11.28
N GLU A 229 -4.15 -3.85 -10.99
CA GLU A 229 -3.36 -2.89 -11.76
C GLU A 229 -1.87 -3.24 -11.77
N TYR A 230 -1.42 -3.94 -10.72
CA TYR A 230 -0.01 -4.33 -10.51
C TYR A 230 0.10 -5.80 -10.12
N ASP A 231 1.20 -6.43 -10.55
CA ASP A 231 1.68 -7.68 -9.99
C ASP A 231 2.52 -7.38 -8.75
N TYR A 232 2.11 -7.90 -7.60
CA TYR A 232 2.85 -7.85 -6.33
C TYR A 232 3.72 -9.09 -6.24
N ASN A 233 5.01 -8.96 -6.62
CA ASN A 233 5.87 -10.09 -6.96
C ASN A 233 6.31 -10.93 -5.76
N ASP A 234 6.39 -10.32 -4.57
CA ASP A 234 6.96 -10.98 -3.38
C ASP A 234 5.88 -11.32 -2.33
N VAL A 235 4.61 -10.99 -2.57
CA VAL A 235 3.52 -11.28 -1.64
C VAL A 235 2.86 -12.62 -1.99
N GLU A 236 3.12 -13.64 -1.19
CA GLU A 236 2.44 -14.93 -1.30
C GLU A 236 1.16 -14.93 -0.46
N VAL A 237 0.06 -15.43 -1.02
CA VAL A 237 -1.22 -15.58 -0.30
C VAL A 237 -1.72 -17.01 -0.48
N ASN A 238 -1.86 -17.70 0.63
CA ASN A 238 -2.28 -19.09 0.71
C ASN A 238 -3.77 -19.22 1.07
N GLY A 239 -4.32 -20.43 0.95
CA GLY A 239 -5.73 -20.67 1.19
C GLY A 239 -6.17 -20.56 2.66
N ASP A 240 -5.24 -20.66 3.59
CA ASP A 240 -5.45 -20.53 5.04
C ASP A 240 -5.13 -19.12 5.58
N ASP A 241 -4.52 -18.26 4.77
CA ASP A 241 -4.28 -16.87 5.14
C ASP A 241 -5.60 -16.11 5.38
N LYS A 242 -5.50 -15.02 6.11
CA LYS A 242 -6.59 -14.05 6.27
C LYS A 242 -6.35 -12.85 5.38
N ILE A 243 -7.40 -12.40 4.69
CA ILE A 243 -7.34 -11.22 3.83
C ILE A 243 -8.35 -10.16 4.26
N ILE A 244 -8.00 -8.92 3.99
CA ILE A 244 -8.91 -7.79 4.09
C ILE A 244 -9.12 -7.17 2.71
N THR A 245 -10.34 -6.75 2.41
CA THR A 245 -10.70 -6.06 1.18
C THR A 245 -11.31 -4.71 1.52
N LEU A 246 -10.68 -3.63 1.11
CA LEU A 246 -11.25 -2.28 1.17
C LEU A 246 -11.96 -2.02 -0.15
N SER A 247 -13.24 -1.69 -0.11
CA SER A 247 -14.08 -1.59 -1.31
C SER A 247 -14.88 -0.31 -1.36
N THR A 248 -14.80 0.39 -2.50
CA THR A 248 -15.58 1.61 -2.77
C THR A 248 -16.13 1.63 -4.19
N CYS A 249 -17.08 2.52 -4.44
CA CYS A 249 -17.59 2.77 -5.79
C CYS A 249 -16.53 3.48 -6.63
N SER A 250 -16.40 3.12 -7.92
CA SER A 250 -15.57 3.83 -8.88
C SER A 250 -16.39 4.42 -10.02
N TYR A 251 -15.93 5.55 -10.53
CA TYR A 251 -16.54 6.27 -11.66
C TYR A 251 -15.61 6.33 -12.88
N LYS A 252 -14.48 5.61 -12.86
CA LYS A 252 -13.51 5.52 -13.98
C LYS A 252 -14.16 5.19 -15.32
N TYR A 253 -15.19 4.34 -15.29
CA TYR A 253 -15.92 3.89 -16.49
C TYR A 253 -17.30 4.57 -16.62
N GLY A 254 -17.45 5.77 -16.08
CA GLY A 254 -18.71 6.51 -16.08
C GLY A 254 -19.59 6.22 -14.85
N ARG A 255 -20.82 6.75 -14.85
CA ARG A 255 -21.74 6.60 -13.71
C ARG A 255 -22.46 5.25 -13.72
N ARG A 256 -21.69 4.20 -13.53
CA ARG A 256 -22.18 2.83 -13.31
C ARG A 256 -22.29 2.56 -11.81
N ASN A 257 -23.27 1.75 -11.43
CA ASN A 257 -23.48 1.38 -10.02
C ASN A 257 -22.76 0.08 -9.63
N ASP A 258 -22.24 -0.66 -10.61
CA ASP A 258 -21.60 -1.97 -10.45
C ASP A 258 -20.08 -1.90 -10.39
N VAL A 259 -19.47 -0.77 -10.72
CA VAL A 259 -18.01 -0.64 -10.70
C VAL A 259 -17.50 -0.34 -9.30
N ARG A 260 -16.44 -1.05 -8.94
CA ARG A 260 -15.73 -0.90 -7.65
C ARG A 260 -14.25 -0.65 -7.88
N PHE A 261 -13.64 0.05 -6.93
CA PHE A 261 -12.21 0.06 -6.72
C PHE A 261 -11.94 -0.68 -5.41
N ILE A 262 -11.03 -1.64 -5.47
CA ILE A 262 -10.67 -2.48 -4.32
C ILE A 262 -9.19 -2.45 -4.07
N VAL A 263 -8.83 -2.49 -2.78
CA VAL A 263 -7.47 -2.75 -2.30
C VAL A 263 -7.56 -3.99 -1.42
N MET A 264 -6.77 -5.01 -1.73
CA MET A 264 -6.77 -6.25 -0.99
C MET A 264 -5.40 -6.49 -0.36
N ALA A 265 -5.42 -6.90 0.90
CA ALA A 265 -4.21 -7.13 1.66
C ALA A 265 -4.32 -8.42 2.50
N LYS A 266 -3.17 -9.05 2.75
CA LYS A 266 -2.99 -10.25 3.56
C LYS A 266 -2.55 -9.86 4.96
N LEU A 267 -3.04 -10.54 5.98
CA LEU A 267 -2.55 -10.39 7.35
C LEU A 267 -1.07 -10.75 7.42
N VAL A 268 -0.26 -9.83 7.94
CA VAL A 268 1.17 -10.08 8.20
C VAL A 268 1.32 -10.90 9.47
N THR A 269 2.08 -11.99 9.37
CA THR A 269 2.40 -12.91 10.45
C THR A 269 3.90 -12.89 10.76
N GLU A 270 4.32 -13.67 11.75
CA GLU A 270 5.76 -13.83 12.09
C GLU A 270 6.56 -14.57 10.99
N GLU A 271 5.86 -15.24 10.07
CA GLU A 271 6.49 -15.98 8.95
C GLU A 271 6.80 -15.08 7.76
N ASP A 272 6.19 -13.88 7.71
CA ASP A 272 6.37 -12.93 6.62
C ASP A 272 7.63 -12.09 6.82
N THR A 273 8.32 -11.78 5.73
CA THR A 273 9.49 -10.89 5.75
C THR A 273 9.04 -9.45 5.50
N PRO A 274 9.18 -8.54 6.48
CA PRO A 274 8.82 -7.16 6.29
C PRO A 274 9.59 -6.47 5.15
N VAL A 275 8.92 -5.57 4.43
CA VAL A 275 9.51 -4.77 3.36
C VAL A 275 9.27 -3.28 3.60
N GLU A 276 10.22 -2.42 3.22
CA GLU A 276 10.00 -0.97 3.25
C GLU A 276 9.14 -0.50 2.06
N THR A 277 9.29 -1.17 0.92
CA THR A 277 8.56 -0.86 -0.31
C THR A 277 8.12 -2.14 -1.01
N ALA A 278 6.94 -2.11 -1.60
CA ALA A 278 6.42 -3.24 -2.37
C ALA A 278 7.20 -3.43 -3.68
N ASN A 279 7.52 -4.67 -4.00
CA ASN A 279 8.06 -5.05 -5.30
C ASN A 279 6.92 -5.28 -6.30
N ILE A 280 6.50 -4.23 -6.98
CA ILE A 280 5.40 -4.28 -7.94
C ILE A 280 5.85 -3.98 -9.36
N THR A 281 5.14 -4.56 -10.33
CA THR A 281 5.23 -4.25 -11.75
C THR A 281 3.82 -4.02 -12.31
N ILE A 282 3.71 -3.20 -13.36
CA ILE A 282 2.40 -2.98 -14.02
C ILE A 282 1.92 -4.32 -14.60
N ASN A 283 0.69 -4.69 -14.29
CA ASN A 283 0.06 -5.87 -14.87
C ASN A 283 -0.54 -5.52 -16.25
N GLU A 284 0.23 -5.80 -17.31
CA GLU A 284 -0.15 -5.54 -18.69
C GLU A 284 -1.29 -6.45 -19.19
N ASP A 285 -1.45 -7.62 -18.58
CA ASP A 285 -2.43 -8.64 -18.97
C ASP A 285 -3.71 -8.61 -18.09
N LYS A 286 -3.88 -7.57 -17.27
CA LYS A 286 -5.02 -7.50 -16.36
C LYS A 286 -6.37 -7.59 -17.05
N LYS A 287 -7.30 -8.21 -16.39
CA LYS A 287 -8.71 -8.32 -16.82
C LYS A 287 -9.42 -6.98 -16.65
N GLU A 288 -9.64 -6.30 -17.74
CA GLU A 288 -10.33 -5.01 -17.78
C GLU A 288 -11.83 -5.11 -17.42
N VAL A 289 -12.36 -4.04 -16.83
CA VAL A 289 -13.81 -3.88 -16.60
C VAL A 289 -14.53 -3.74 -17.96
N GLN A 290 -15.48 -4.62 -18.21
CA GLN A 290 -16.28 -4.64 -19.43
C GLN A 290 -17.57 -3.79 -19.32
#